data_1a1901e1ef6f9e0f0d8ddbffa58f9628
#
_entry.id   1a1901e1ef6f9e0f0d8ddbffa58f9628
#
_cell.length_a   1.000
_cell.length_b   1.000
_cell.length_c   1.000
_cell.angle_alpha   90.00
_cell.angle_beta   90.00
_cell.angle_gamma   90.00
#
_symmetry.space_group_name_H-M   'P 1'
#
loop_
_entity.id
_entity.type
_entity.pdbx_description
1 polymer ?
#
loop_
_entity_poly.entity_id
_entity_poly.type
_entity_poly.pdbx_seq_one_letter_code
_entity_poly.pdbx_strand_id
1 'polypeptide(L)'
;MPRIVGGRIFIVAPDRCMTALDLATGREIWRVKRRKVRETTGVSADGSAVYAKTMDGELLAVATDADCYTELWTVDAGWGYDHNPCPVEVREGVAYMANRTGCVASVSGDGRLFWAEKFASSAANDFFVDADNRLWVTFIEGKIFCLGDPVVR
;
A
#
# COMPACT_ATOMS: atom_id res chain seq x y z
N MET A 1 -8.73 -5.42 -3.05
CA MET A 1 -8.83 -6.92 -3.07
C MET A 1 -8.44 -7.45 -1.70
N PRO A 2 -9.09 -8.52 -1.20
CA PRO A 2 -8.68 -9.17 0.05
C PRO A 2 -7.25 -9.71 -0.01
N ARG A 3 -6.54 -9.66 1.11
CA ARG A 3 -5.24 -10.32 1.29
C ARG A 3 -5.37 -11.41 2.34
N ILE A 4 -4.76 -12.56 2.08
CA ILE A 4 -4.77 -13.70 3.01
C ILE A 4 -3.33 -13.94 3.44
N VAL A 5 -3.09 -13.89 4.74
CA VAL A 5 -1.77 -14.12 5.35
C VAL A 5 -1.93 -14.58 6.79
N GLY A 6 -1.10 -15.51 7.23
CA GLY A 6 -1.08 -15.96 8.64
C GLY A 6 -2.41 -16.51 9.16
N GLY A 7 -3.23 -17.16 8.31
CA GLY A 7 -4.57 -17.65 8.70
C GLY A 7 -5.63 -16.55 8.87
N ARG A 8 -5.38 -15.34 8.38
CA ARG A 8 -6.29 -14.19 8.45
C ARG A 8 -6.59 -13.61 7.07
N ILE A 9 -7.74 -12.98 6.96
CA ILE A 9 -8.17 -12.23 5.78
C ILE A 9 -8.18 -10.74 6.15
N PHE A 10 -7.43 -9.94 5.40
CA PHE A 10 -7.44 -8.48 5.52
C PHE A 10 -8.24 -7.88 4.36
N ILE A 11 -9.25 -7.10 4.69
CA ILE A 11 -10.13 -6.45 3.72
C ILE A 11 -10.31 -4.98 4.08
N VAL A 12 -10.58 -4.17 3.07
CA VAL A 12 -11.08 -2.80 3.24
C VAL A 12 -12.52 -2.78 2.75
N ALA A 13 -13.44 -2.51 3.66
CA ALA A 13 -14.86 -2.41 3.37
C ALA A 13 -15.20 -1.08 2.67
N PRO A 14 -16.40 -0.95 2.04
CA PRO A 14 -16.82 0.30 1.39
C PRO A 14 -16.79 1.55 2.27
N ASP A 15 -16.88 1.39 3.59
CA ASP A 15 -16.75 2.46 4.58
C ASP A 15 -15.28 2.88 4.85
N ARG A 16 -14.33 2.32 4.07
CA ARG A 16 -12.88 2.59 4.18
C ARG A 16 -12.25 2.09 5.48
N CYS A 17 -12.91 1.19 6.19
CA CYS A 17 -12.35 0.56 7.38
C CYS A 17 -11.59 -0.71 7.01
N MET A 18 -10.34 -0.80 7.45
CA MET A 18 -9.60 -2.06 7.39
C MET A 18 -10.15 -3.00 8.46
N THR A 19 -10.35 -4.25 8.07
CA THR A 19 -10.88 -5.31 8.93
C THR A 19 -10.04 -6.56 8.77
N ALA A 20 -9.69 -7.20 9.87
CA ALA A 20 -9.11 -8.53 9.90
C ALA A 20 -10.17 -9.55 10.31
N LEU A 21 -10.26 -10.62 9.54
CA LEU A 21 -11.14 -11.76 9.80
C LEU A 21 -10.29 -13.01 9.99
N ASP A 22 -10.76 -13.91 10.82
CA ASP A 22 -10.23 -15.27 10.90
C ASP A 22 -10.57 -16.06 9.63
N LEU A 23 -9.58 -16.65 8.99
CA LEU A 23 -9.75 -17.34 7.71
C LEU A 23 -10.64 -18.58 7.82
N ALA A 24 -10.56 -19.31 8.93
CA ALA A 24 -11.28 -20.57 9.10
C ALA A 24 -12.76 -20.37 9.44
N THR A 25 -13.06 -19.34 10.23
CA THR A 25 -14.39 -19.11 10.79
C THR A 25 -15.12 -17.91 10.16
N GLY A 26 -14.41 -17.01 9.49
CA GLY A 26 -14.93 -15.73 9.00
C GLY A 26 -15.26 -14.71 10.08
N ARG A 27 -14.94 -14.99 11.34
CA ARG A 27 -15.21 -14.06 12.45
C ARG A 27 -14.30 -12.84 12.38
N GLU A 28 -14.88 -11.67 12.69
CA GLU A 28 -14.10 -10.44 12.84
C GLU A 28 -13.15 -10.56 14.04
N ILE A 29 -11.85 -10.36 13.79
CA ILE A 29 -10.82 -10.27 14.83
C ILE A 29 -10.77 -8.82 15.31
N TRP A 30 -10.63 -7.87 14.37
CA TRP A 30 -10.68 -6.44 14.64
C TRP A 30 -11.12 -5.63 13.41
N ARG A 31 -11.60 -4.41 13.66
CA ARG A 31 -11.97 -3.42 12.65
C ARG A 31 -11.57 -2.02 13.09
N VAL A 32 -10.87 -1.30 12.24
CA VAL A 32 -10.40 0.06 12.53
C VAL A 32 -11.33 1.08 11.90
N LYS A 33 -11.97 1.93 12.72
CA LYS A 33 -12.89 2.98 12.26
C LYS A 33 -12.24 4.36 12.12
N ARG A 34 -11.18 4.63 12.88
CA ARG A 34 -10.51 5.94 12.96
C ARG A 34 -9.52 6.22 11.82
N ARG A 35 -8.99 5.17 11.21
CA ARG A 35 -8.06 5.28 10.07
C ARG A 35 -8.78 4.84 8.81
N LYS A 36 -8.98 5.77 7.88
CA LYS A 36 -9.61 5.48 6.60
C LYS A 36 -8.55 5.19 5.57
N VAL A 37 -8.66 4.05 4.91
CA VAL A 37 -7.69 3.57 3.94
C VAL A 37 -8.34 3.28 2.60
N ARG A 38 -7.51 3.17 1.56
CA ARG A 38 -7.96 2.77 0.22
C ARG A 38 -8.04 1.26 0.08
N GLU A 39 -8.80 0.80 -0.89
CA GLU A 39 -9.16 -0.61 -1.07
C GLU A 39 -8.00 -1.51 -1.50
N THR A 40 -6.94 -0.92 -2.02
CA THR A 40 -5.79 -1.68 -2.48
C THR A 40 -4.78 -1.80 -1.36
N THR A 41 -4.38 -3.03 -1.07
CA THR A 41 -3.45 -3.35 0.00
C THR A 41 -2.32 -4.21 -0.54
N GLY A 42 -1.13 -4.09 0.05
CA GLY A 42 0.03 -4.96 -0.16
C GLY A 42 0.28 -5.84 1.04
N VAL A 43 1.16 -6.84 0.91
CA VAL A 43 1.62 -7.69 2.02
C VAL A 43 3.14 -7.74 1.97
N SER A 44 3.80 -7.62 3.12
CA SER A 44 5.26 -7.78 3.23
C SER A 44 5.70 -9.18 2.77
N ALA A 45 6.92 -9.29 2.28
CA ALA A 45 7.45 -10.55 1.75
C ALA A 45 7.48 -11.68 2.79
N ASP A 46 7.70 -11.34 4.06
CA ASP A 46 7.68 -12.27 5.21
C ASP A 46 6.27 -12.51 5.77
N GLY A 47 5.26 -11.82 5.25
CA GLY A 47 3.89 -11.90 5.73
C GLY A 47 3.62 -11.22 7.08
N SER A 48 4.57 -10.47 7.64
CA SER A 48 4.44 -9.84 8.96
C SER A 48 3.56 -8.59 8.96
N ALA A 49 3.40 -7.93 7.80
CA ALA A 49 2.67 -6.69 7.67
C ALA A 49 1.73 -6.64 6.46
N VAL A 50 0.61 -5.96 6.61
CA VAL A 50 -0.26 -5.49 5.54
C VAL A 50 -0.09 -3.98 5.38
N TYR A 51 0.16 -3.54 4.16
CA TYR A 51 0.31 -2.13 3.81
C TYR A 51 -0.96 -1.59 3.17
N ALA A 52 -1.33 -0.36 3.51
CA ALA A 52 -2.44 0.35 2.89
C ALA A 52 -2.17 1.85 2.79
N LYS A 53 -2.62 2.45 1.70
CA LYS A 53 -2.62 3.91 1.57
C LYS A 53 -3.79 4.49 2.34
N THR A 54 -3.53 5.52 3.15
CA THR A 54 -4.58 6.27 3.85
C THR A 54 -5.25 7.30 2.93
N MET A 55 -6.39 7.83 3.38
CA MET A 55 -7.06 8.95 2.69
C MET A 55 -6.26 10.26 2.80
N ASP A 56 -5.32 10.34 3.74
CA ASP A 56 -4.47 11.51 3.97
C ASP A 56 -3.14 11.46 3.20
N GLY A 57 -3.00 10.47 2.28
CA GLY A 57 -1.83 10.35 1.41
C GLY A 57 -0.62 9.69 2.07
N GLU A 58 -0.83 9.03 3.19
CA GLU A 58 0.20 8.28 3.90
C GLU A 58 0.18 6.80 3.48
N LEU A 59 1.30 6.11 3.65
CA LEU A 59 1.37 4.66 3.66
C LEU A 59 1.48 4.17 5.10
N LEU A 60 0.62 3.24 5.49
CA LEU A 60 0.68 2.60 6.81
C LEU A 60 0.96 1.10 6.69
N ALA A 61 1.62 0.56 7.71
CA ALA A 61 1.80 -0.87 7.90
C ALA A 61 1.10 -1.33 9.16
N VAL A 62 0.40 -2.45 9.06
CA VAL A 62 -0.35 -3.07 10.16
C VAL A 62 0.14 -4.49 10.37
N ALA A 63 0.39 -4.87 11.62
CA ALA A 63 0.79 -6.23 11.99
C ALA A 63 -0.27 -7.26 11.59
N THR A 64 0.17 -8.40 11.05
CA THR A 64 -0.73 -9.46 10.58
C THR A 64 -1.10 -10.46 11.67
N ASP A 65 -0.29 -10.61 12.70
CA ASP A 65 -0.42 -11.62 13.75
C ASP A 65 -1.10 -11.12 15.03
N ALA A 66 -1.34 -9.80 15.15
CA ALA A 66 -1.92 -9.20 16.35
C ALA A 66 -3.45 -9.40 16.42
N ASP A 67 -3.96 -9.73 17.63
CA ASP A 67 -5.40 -9.89 17.88
C ASP A 67 -6.17 -8.56 18.02
N CYS A 68 -5.45 -7.46 17.94
CA CYS A 68 -6.01 -6.11 17.84
C CYS A 68 -5.30 -5.33 16.73
N TYR A 69 -5.92 -4.24 16.26
CA TYR A 69 -5.27 -3.36 15.30
C TYR A 69 -3.97 -2.79 15.87
N THR A 70 -2.86 -3.18 15.28
CA THR A 70 -1.52 -2.73 15.66
C THR A 70 -0.83 -2.11 14.47
N GLU A 71 -0.73 -0.79 14.48
CA GLU A 71 0.01 -0.01 13.47
C GLU A 71 1.50 -0.10 13.78
N LEU A 72 2.28 -0.60 12.84
CA LEU A 72 3.73 -0.74 12.96
C LEU A 72 4.44 0.58 12.68
N TRP A 73 4.02 1.24 11.62
CA TRP A 73 4.51 2.55 11.23
C TRP A 73 3.55 3.23 10.23
N THR A 74 3.70 4.55 10.09
CA THR A 74 3.03 5.36 9.07
C THR A 74 4.04 6.32 8.47
N VAL A 75 4.03 6.46 7.15
CA VAL A 75 4.92 7.36 6.39
C VAL A 75 4.06 8.32 5.59
N ASP A 76 4.26 9.61 5.83
CA ASP A 76 3.66 10.68 5.03
C ASP A 76 4.56 11.00 3.83
N ALA A 77 4.02 10.89 2.63
CA ALA A 77 4.70 11.29 1.39
C ALA A 77 4.55 12.79 1.07
N GLY A 78 3.94 13.57 1.96
CA GLY A 78 3.72 14.99 1.79
C GLY A 78 2.64 15.35 0.78
N TRP A 79 1.74 14.43 0.44
CA TRP A 79 0.72 14.66 -0.59
C TRP A 79 -0.58 15.24 -0.06
N GLY A 80 -0.80 15.18 1.26
CA GLY A 80 -2.05 15.56 1.90
C GLY A 80 -3.22 14.67 1.46
N TYR A 81 -4.43 15.18 1.59
CA TYR A 81 -5.65 14.42 1.30
C TYR A 81 -5.69 13.93 -0.15
N ASP A 82 -5.73 12.61 -0.31
CA ASP A 82 -5.83 11.94 -1.60
C ASP A 82 -6.75 10.72 -1.54
N HIS A 83 -7.98 10.92 -2.02
CA HIS A 83 -9.03 9.89 -2.05
C HIS A 83 -8.92 8.93 -3.24
N ASN A 84 -7.93 9.11 -4.12
CA ASN A 84 -7.83 8.27 -5.31
C ASN A 84 -7.43 6.83 -4.94
N PRO A 85 -8.09 5.81 -5.49
CA PRO A 85 -7.59 4.46 -5.39
C PRO A 85 -6.24 4.39 -6.10
N CYS A 86 -5.30 3.75 -5.45
CA CYS A 86 -3.98 3.59 -5.98
C CYS A 86 -3.50 2.20 -5.59
N PRO A 87 -2.92 1.44 -6.50
CA PRO A 87 -2.29 0.19 -6.14
C PRO A 87 -1.20 0.43 -5.09
N VAL A 88 -1.04 -0.54 -4.22
CA VAL A 88 0.12 -0.68 -3.34
C VAL A 88 0.82 -1.95 -3.75
N GLU A 89 1.99 -1.82 -4.32
CA GLU A 89 2.86 -2.95 -4.68
C GLU A 89 3.95 -3.11 -3.63
N VAL A 90 4.28 -4.37 -3.32
CA VAL A 90 5.31 -4.69 -2.33
C VAL A 90 6.25 -5.74 -2.91
N ARG A 91 7.53 -5.43 -2.93
CA ARG A 91 8.57 -6.34 -3.41
C ARG A 91 9.85 -6.19 -2.59
N GLU A 92 10.40 -7.32 -2.13
CA GLU A 92 11.72 -7.37 -1.46
C GLU A 92 11.89 -6.35 -0.33
N GLY A 93 10.86 -6.16 0.50
CA GLY A 93 10.89 -5.23 1.62
C GLY A 93 10.72 -3.76 1.23
N VAL A 94 10.26 -3.48 0.00
CA VAL A 94 9.94 -2.14 -0.46
C VAL A 94 8.47 -2.07 -0.86
N ALA A 95 7.78 -1.05 -0.40
CA ALA A 95 6.41 -0.74 -0.76
C ALA A 95 6.34 0.50 -1.67
N TYR A 96 5.52 0.43 -2.70
CA TYR A 96 5.28 1.53 -3.65
C TYR A 96 3.83 1.97 -3.56
N MET A 97 3.61 3.27 -3.61
CA MET A 97 2.29 3.87 -3.71
C MET A 97 2.30 5.09 -4.65
N ALA A 98 1.13 5.51 -5.13
CA ALA A 98 1.00 6.73 -5.93
C ALA A 98 -0.20 7.57 -5.51
N ASN A 99 -0.24 8.80 -6.02
CA ASN A 99 -1.35 9.72 -5.83
C ASN A 99 -2.07 10.05 -7.14
N ARG A 100 -3.16 10.83 -7.02
CA ARG A 100 -3.98 11.28 -8.17
C ARG A 100 -3.27 12.22 -9.14
N THR A 101 -2.17 12.86 -8.72
CA THR A 101 -1.47 13.88 -9.52
C THR A 101 -0.22 13.34 -10.20
N GLY A 102 -0.02 12.01 -10.16
CA GLY A 102 1.07 11.33 -10.85
C GLY A 102 2.38 11.27 -10.07
N CYS A 103 2.34 11.51 -8.77
CA CYS A 103 3.48 11.23 -7.90
C CYS A 103 3.49 9.75 -7.52
N VAL A 104 4.69 9.20 -7.39
CA VAL A 104 4.96 7.85 -6.90
C VAL A 104 5.92 7.96 -5.73
N ALA A 105 5.74 7.12 -4.73
CA ALA A 105 6.63 7.02 -3.58
C ALA A 105 7.10 5.59 -3.36
N SER A 106 8.31 5.46 -2.84
CA SER A 106 8.95 4.22 -2.42
C SER A 106 9.27 4.30 -0.94
N VAL A 107 8.87 3.28 -0.19
CA VAL A 107 8.98 3.20 1.27
C VAL A 107 9.59 1.85 1.65
N SER A 108 10.57 1.86 2.56
CA SER A 108 11.15 0.62 3.09
C SER A 108 10.18 -0.13 4.00
N GLY A 109 10.41 -1.43 4.20
CA GLY A 109 9.60 -2.26 5.09
C GLY A 109 9.62 -1.85 6.57
N ASP A 110 10.63 -1.07 6.98
CA ASP A 110 10.72 -0.47 8.33
C ASP A 110 10.13 0.95 8.42
N GLY A 111 9.48 1.45 7.35
CA GLY A 111 8.77 2.71 7.36
C GLY A 111 9.63 3.94 7.06
N ARG A 112 10.70 3.81 6.29
CA ARG A 112 11.50 4.95 5.83
C ARG A 112 11.12 5.31 4.40
N LEU A 113 10.78 6.58 4.16
CA LEU A 113 10.59 7.11 2.81
C LEU A 113 11.94 7.15 2.08
N PHE A 114 12.07 6.43 0.98
CA PHE A 114 13.25 6.51 0.12
C PHE A 114 13.16 7.70 -0.81
N TRP A 115 12.03 7.82 -1.51
CA TRP A 115 11.77 8.95 -2.40
C TRP A 115 10.25 9.09 -2.65
N ALA A 116 9.86 10.30 -3.07
CA ALA A 116 8.54 10.63 -3.57
C ALA A 116 8.70 11.62 -4.73
N GLU A 117 8.41 11.19 -5.95
CA GLU A 117 8.66 11.96 -7.17
C GLU A 117 7.45 12.00 -8.09
N LYS A 118 7.37 13.05 -8.91
CA LYS A 118 6.30 13.25 -9.88
C LYS A 118 6.73 12.77 -11.27
N PHE A 119 5.97 11.84 -11.86
CA PHE A 119 6.22 11.27 -13.18
C PHE A 119 5.18 11.67 -14.24
N ALA A 120 3.95 11.96 -13.81
CA ALA A 120 2.83 12.21 -14.73
C ALA A 120 1.95 13.33 -14.21
N SER A 121 0.89 13.66 -14.97
CA SER A 121 -0.13 14.64 -14.59
C SER A 121 -1.44 14.00 -14.13
N SER A 122 -1.56 12.68 -14.27
CA SER A 122 -2.72 11.88 -13.90
C SER A 122 -2.36 10.80 -12.90
N ALA A 123 -3.38 10.17 -12.32
CA ALA A 123 -3.21 9.07 -11.37
C ALA A 123 -2.51 7.87 -12.01
N ALA A 124 -1.76 7.14 -11.22
CA ALA A 124 -1.28 5.82 -11.60
C ALA A 124 -2.47 4.85 -11.73
N ASN A 125 -2.45 4.05 -12.80
CA ASN A 125 -3.44 3.02 -13.04
C ASN A 125 -3.02 1.69 -12.42
N ASP A 126 -1.75 1.33 -12.57
CA ASP A 126 -1.22 0.08 -12.05
C ASP A 126 0.30 0.13 -11.84
N PHE A 127 0.79 -0.74 -10.95
CA PHE A 127 2.19 -1.00 -10.67
C PHE A 127 2.52 -2.46 -10.90
N PHE A 128 3.75 -2.69 -11.36
CA PHE A 128 4.33 -4.01 -11.45
C PHE A 128 5.84 -3.93 -11.21
N VAL A 129 6.36 -4.80 -10.35
CA VAL A 129 7.81 -4.95 -10.18
C VAL A 129 8.22 -6.26 -10.83
N ASP A 130 9.11 -6.19 -11.82
CA ASP A 130 9.54 -7.34 -12.59
C ASP A 130 10.65 -8.16 -11.88
N ALA A 131 11.11 -9.24 -12.53
CA ALA A 131 12.13 -10.12 -11.98
C ALA A 131 13.52 -9.45 -11.84
N ASP A 132 13.77 -8.38 -12.58
CA ASP A 132 15.00 -7.59 -12.51
C ASP A 132 14.88 -6.40 -11.53
N ASN A 133 13.86 -6.41 -10.66
CA ASN A 133 13.56 -5.33 -9.70
C ASN A 133 13.26 -3.98 -10.33
N ARG A 134 12.81 -3.93 -11.59
CA ARG A 134 12.39 -2.68 -12.21
C ARG A 134 10.92 -2.41 -11.89
N LEU A 135 10.63 -1.20 -11.43
CA LEU A 135 9.25 -0.76 -11.20
C LEU A 135 8.66 -0.23 -12.51
N TRP A 136 7.60 -0.87 -12.97
CA TRP A 136 6.77 -0.41 -14.07
C TRP A 136 5.55 0.30 -13.52
N VAL A 137 5.29 1.50 -14.02
CA VAL A 137 4.14 2.32 -13.62
C VAL A 137 3.38 2.75 -14.86
N THR A 138 2.09 2.49 -14.88
CA THR A 138 1.19 2.98 -15.91
C THR A 138 0.31 4.10 -15.37
N PHE A 139 0.06 5.12 -16.16
CA PHE A 139 -0.77 6.27 -15.80
C PHE A 139 -2.01 6.35 -16.70
N ILE A 140 -3.10 6.92 -16.16
CA ILE A 140 -4.39 7.04 -16.87
C ILE A 140 -4.25 7.82 -18.19
N GLU A 141 -3.33 8.78 -18.26
CA GLU A 141 -3.03 9.52 -19.50
C GLU A 141 -2.27 8.71 -20.56
N GLY A 142 -2.04 7.42 -20.33
CA GLY A 142 -1.38 6.51 -21.30
C GLY A 142 0.14 6.49 -21.21
N LYS A 143 0.75 7.18 -20.28
CA LYS A 143 2.21 7.10 -20.03
C LYS A 143 2.58 5.81 -19.33
N ILE A 144 3.72 5.24 -19.68
CA ILE A 144 4.33 4.08 -19.03
C ILE A 144 5.77 4.43 -18.70
N PHE A 145 6.16 4.21 -17.46
CA PHE A 145 7.54 4.37 -16.99
C PHE A 145 8.10 3.05 -16.51
N CYS A 146 9.37 2.82 -16.84
CA CYS A 146 10.18 1.75 -16.27
C CYS A 146 11.29 2.40 -15.47
N LEU A 147 11.28 2.20 -14.17
CA LEU A 147 12.29 2.70 -13.24
C LEU A 147 13.24 1.55 -12.91
N GLY A 148 14.50 1.68 -13.30
CA GLY A 148 15.55 0.73 -12.92
C GLY A 148 15.97 0.99 -11.49
N ASP A 149 16.19 -0.05 -10.71
CA ASP A 149 16.51 -0.03 -9.29
C ASP A 149 15.83 1.10 -8.49
N PRO A 150 14.53 0.97 -8.19
CA PRO A 150 13.78 2.03 -7.54
C PRO A 150 14.16 2.27 -6.07
N VAL A 151 15.09 1.47 -5.52
CA VAL A 151 15.60 1.59 -4.14
C VAL A 151 16.82 2.53 -4.08
N VAL A 152 17.62 2.59 -5.14
CA VAL A 152 18.86 3.37 -5.20
C VAL A 152 18.63 4.66 -5.98
N ARG A 153 18.09 5.68 -5.34
CA ARG A 153 18.10 7.07 -5.83
C ARG A 153 18.49 8.03 -4.74
#